data_2474974106455e6164b87fc1e6339a5f
#
_entry.id   2474974106455e6164b87fc1e6339a5f
#
_cell.length_a   1.000
_cell.length_b   1.000
_cell.length_c   1.000
_cell.angle_alpha   90.00
_cell.angle_beta   90.00
_cell.angle_gamma   90.00
#
_symmetry.space_group_name_H-M   'P 1'
#
loop_
_entity.id
_entity.type
_entity.pdbx_description
1 polymer ?
#
loop_
_entity_poly.entity_id
_entity_poly.type
_entity_poly.pdbx_seq_one_letter_code
_entity_poly.pdbx_strand_id
1 'polypeptide(L)'
;MKTNFTNPKLLVTLAALLVVFTTGAQTVTTNIMAPEKHNKLLQKWLLPGSSMFLSGLLDGTCESINYHYANGFAPVFPHANPEFWNPAVSWVNKYKDNNPNLGPKYIGSTTFLTFTTDAYHALRTGRNCTDALTLAFYINNSYRQRQLEKPKFKKILLDALILAAIRNIGFCTTYSLIFREGNHI
;
A
#
# COMPACT_ATOMS: atom_id res chain seq x y z
N MET A 1 18.91 -12.79 23.78
CA MET A 1 19.15 -12.68 22.33
C MET A 1 18.62 -11.32 21.86
N LYS A 2 19.53 -10.37 21.52
CA LYS A 2 19.10 -9.03 21.09
C LYS A 2 18.65 -9.11 19.64
N THR A 3 17.37 -8.99 19.39
CA THR A 3 16.79 -8.90 18.05
C THR A 3 17.14 -7.53 17.44
N ASN A 4 18.14 -7.49 16.58
CA ASN A 4 18.42 -6.31 15.76
C ASN A 4 17.31 -6.14 14.71
N PHE A 5 16.35 -5.30 15.02
CA PHE A 5 15.17 -4.96 14.20
C PHE A 5 15.46 -4.03 13.03
N THR A 6 16.72 -3.86 12.67
CA THR A 6 17.10 -2.88 11.65
C THR A 6 17.90 -3.54 10.54
N ASN A 7 17.19 -3.95 9.48
CA ASN A 7 17.83 -3.82 8.18
C ASN A 7 17.59 -2.35 7.74
N PRO A 8 18.58 -1.45 7.95
CA PRO A 8 18.39 -0.01 7.73
C PRO A 8 18.08 0.29 6.26
N LYS A 9 18.47 -0.61 5.34
CA LYS A 9 18.22 -0.45 3.90
C LYS A 9 16.75 -0.57 3.54
N LEU A 10 15.98 -1.45 4.20
CA LEU A 10 14.55 -1.62 3.90
C LEU A 10 13.73 -0.46 4.50
N LEU A 11 14.06 -0.03 5.72
CA LEU A 11 13.44 1.15 6.34
C LEU A 11 13.76 2.42 5.55
N VAL A 12 15.00 2.55 5.05
CA VAL A 12 15.44 3.66 4.20
C VAL A 12 14.74 3.62 2.84
N THR A 13 14.51 2.43 2.26
CA THR A 13 13.81 2.32 0.97
C THR A 13 12.32 2.65 1.11
N LEU A 14 11.67 2.16 2.18
CA LEU A 14 10.27 2.53 2.48
C LEU A 14 10.13 4.01 2.88
N ALA A 15 11.06 4.52 3.70
CA ALA A 15 11.09 5.94 4.06
C ALA A 15 11.46 6.81 2.85
N ALA A 16 12.38 6.38 1.98
CA ALA A 16 12.71 7.09 0.75
C ALA A 16 11.55 7.09 -0.24
N LEU A 17 10.79 5.98 -0.36
CA LEU A 17 9.55 5.96 -1.15
C LEU A 17 8.51 6.92 -0.56
N LEU A 18 8.35 6.95 0.77
CA LEU A 18 7.43 7.88 1.44
C LEU A 18 7.87 9.34 1.28
N VAL A 19 9.18 9.62 1.38
CA VAL A 19 9.76 10.97 1.20
C VAL A 19 9.69 11.40 -0.26
N VAL A 20 9.96 10.53 -1.23
CA VAL A 20 9.78 10.84 -2.65
C VAL A 20 8.31 11.12 -2.97
N PHE A 21 7.36 10.39 -2.36
CA PHE A 21 5.93 10.69 -2.50
C PHE A 21 5.54 12.01 -1.83
N THR A 22 6.05 12.32 -0.65
CA THR A 22 5.72 13.58 0.07
C THR A 22 6.40 14.80 -0.54
N THR A 23 7.68 14.71 -0.93
CA THR A 23 8.41 15.81 -1.60
C THR A 23 7.96 15.98 -3.04
N GLY A 24 7.67 14.90 -3.78
CA GLY A 24 7.05 14.96 -5.10
C GLY A 24 5.66 15.62 -5.05
N ALA A 25 4.85 15.33 -4.03
CA ALA A 25 3.55 15.98 -3.83
C ALA A 25 3.70 17.47 -3.48
N GLN A 26 4.71 17.87 -2.68
CA GLN A 26 4.95 19.26 -2.33
C GLN A 26 5.56 20.08 -3.49
N THR A 27 6.52 19.54 -4.23
CA THR A 27 7.08 20.21 -5.42
C THR A 27 6.06 20.32 -6.55
N VAL A 28 5.19 19.33 -6.71
CA VAL A 28 4.07 19.39 -7.66
C VAL A 28 3.06 20.48 -7.26
N THR A 29 2.79 20.69 -5.97
CA THR A 29 1.84 21.74 -5.53
C THR A 29 2.39 23.16 -5.64
N THR A 30 3.70 23.39 -5.53
CA THR A 30 4.29 24.74 -5.59
C THR A 30 4.57 25.23 -7.02
N ASN A 31 4.80 24.35 -7.98
CA ASN A 31 5.08 24.70 -9.38
C ASN A 31 3.84 24.72 -10.32
N ILE A 32 2.64 24.43 -9.81
CA ILE A 32 1.42 24.34 -10.62
C ILE A 32 0.56 25.61 -10.53
N MET A 33 1.14 26.78 -10.43
CA MET A 33 0.38 28.04 -10.47
C MET A 33 0.32 28.71 -11.86
N ALA A 34 0.56 27.98 -12.95
CA ALA A 34 0.25 28.43 -14.30
C ALA A 34 -0.92 27.64 -14.89
N PRO A 35 -1.97 28.28 -15.40
CA PRO A 35 -3.19 27.60 -15.83
C PRO A 35 -3.06 27.11 -17.29
N GLU A 36 -2.38 26.02 -17.53
CA GLU A 36 -2.48 25.34 -18.82
C GLU A 36 -3.51 24.19 -18.76
N LYS A 37 -4.34 24.10 -19.80
CA LYS A 37 -5.47 23.15 -19.91
C LYS A 37 -5.03 21.68 -19.79
N HIS A 38 -3.76 21.39 -20.08
CA HIS A 38 -3.12 20.07 -19.97
C HIS A 38 -2.90 19.63 -18.51
N ASN A 39 -2.63 20.57 -17.59
CA ASN A 39 -2.36 20.29 -16.18
C ASN A 39 -3.58 19.83 -15.40
N LYS A 40 -4.81 20.21 -15.79
CA LYS A 40 -6.04 19.84 -15.08
C LYS A 40 -6.36 18.35 -15.10
N LEU A 41 -6.07 17.68 -16.21
CA LEU A 41 -6.30 16.23 -16.34
C LEU A 41 -5.29 15.45 -15.51
N LEU A 42 -4.01 15.83 -15.60
CA LEU A 42 -2.94 15.23 -14.82
C LEU A 42 -3.16 15.40 -13.32
N GLN A 43 -3.52 16.60 -12.88
CA GLN A 43 -3.85 16.89 -11.48
C GLN A 43 -5.05 16.08 -10.98
N LYS A 44 -6.06 15.88 -11.83
CA LYS A 44 -7.23 15.07 -11.47
C LYS A 44 -6.85 13.63 -11.13
N TRP A 45 -5.93 13.04 -11.89
CA TRP A 45 -5.64 11.61 -11.81
C TRP A 45 -4.34 11.27 -11.09
N LEU A 46 -3.39 12.21 -10.97
CA LEU A 46 -2.07 11.93 -10.41
C LEU A 46 -2.15 11.41 -8.98
N LEU A 47 -2.78 12.15 -8.07
CA LEU A 47 -2.85 11.77 -6.66
C LEU A 47 -3.78 10.57 -6.41
N PRO A 48 -5.05 10.55 -6.88
CA PRO A 48 -5.88 9.38 -6.66
C PRO A 48 -5.39 8.14 -7.43
N GLY A 49 -4.83 8.31 -8.62
CA GLY A 49 -4.29 7.21 -9.41
C GLY A 49 -3.03 6.60 -8.79
N SER A 50 -2.07 7.42 -8.36
CA SER A 50 -0.85 6.92 -7.69
C SER A 50 -1.16 6.26 -6.35
N SER A 51 -2.10 6.81 -5.57
CA SER A 51 -2.54 6.20 -4.32
C SER A 51 -3.24 4.86 -4.57
N MET A 52 -4.10 4.77 -5.59
CA MET A 52 -4.78 3.53 -5.95
C MET A 52 -3.81 2.47 -6.54
N PHE A 53 -2.81 2.89 -7.31
CA PHE A 53 -1.74 2.01 -7.78
C PHE A 53 -0.94 1.44 -6.60
N LEU A 54 -0.57 2.28 -5.63
CA LEU A 54 0.12 1.85 -4.41
C LEU A 54 -0.75 0.89 -3.59
N SER A 55 -2.05 1.14 -3.48
CA SER A 55 -2.99 0.19 -2.86
C SER A 55 -2.93 -1.18 -3.55
N GLY A 56 -2.91 -1.21 -4.88
CA GLY A 56 -2.75 -2.43 -5.65
C GLY A 56 -1.42 -3.14 -5.37
N LEU A 57 -0.30 -2.42 -5.32
CA LEU A 57 1.01 -2.99 -4.98
C LEU A 57 1.00 -3.64 -3.59
N LEU A 58 0.44 -2.96 -2.59
CA LEU A 58 0.35 -3.48 -1.23
C LEU A 58 -0.55 -4.72 -1.15
N ASP A 59 -1.66 -4.72 -1.87
CA ASP A 59 -2.60 -5.85 -1.93
C ASP A 59 -1.96 -7.07 -2.60
N GLY A 60 -1.32 -6.90 -3.76
CA GLY A 60 -0.63 -7.98 -4.45
C GLY A 60 0.56 -8.54 -3.65
N THR A 61 1.28 -7.69 -2.91
CA THR A 61 2.32 -8.15 -1.97
C THR A 61 1.70 -8.93 -0.81
N CYS A 62 0.59 -8.45 -0.25
CA CYS A 62 -0.14 -9.11 0.83
C CYS A 62 -0.59 -10.53 0.42
N GLU A 63 -1.17 -10.65 -0.78
CA GLU A 63 -1.60 -11.95 -1.31
C GLU A 63 -0.42 -12.87 -1.63
N SER A 64 0.71 -12.31 -2.13
CA SER A 64 1.92 -13.08 -2.40
C SER A 64 2.53 -13.68 -1.14
N ILE A 65 2.62 -12.93 -0.03
CA ILE A 65 3.13 -13.50 1.23
C ILE A 65 2.15 -14.51 1.85
N ASN A 66 0.85 -14.35 1.58
CA ASN A 66 -0.17 -15.23 2.14
C ASN A 66 -0.25 -16.58 1.42
N TYR A 67 -0.15 -16.59 0.09
CA TYR A 67 -0.34 -17.78 -0.71
C TYR A 67 0.93 -18.35 -1.33
N HIS A 68 1.95 -17.50 -1.57
CA HIS A 68 3.15 -17.83 -2.32
C HIS A 68 4.43 -17.42 -1.58
N TYR A 69 4.43 -17.44 -0.23
CA TYR A 69 5.58 -16.98 0.55
C TYR A 69 6.87 -17.70 0.13
N ALA A 70 6.89 -19.03 0.15
CA ALA A 70 8.10 -19.82 -0.08
C ALA A 70 8.62 -19.74 -1.52
N ASN A 71 7.71 -19.75 -2.51
CA ASN A 71 8.04 -19.86 -3.93
C ASN A 71 7.98 -18.53 -4.68
N GLY A 72 7.40 -17.49 -4.09
CA GLY A 72 7.22 -16.18 -4.69
C GLY A 72 7.96 -15.08 -3.94
N PHE A 73 7.65 -14.87 -2.67
CA PHE A 73 8.19 -13.75 -1.90
C PHE A 73 9.61 -14.01 -1.37
N ALA A 74 9.84 -15.14 -0.71
CA ALA A 74 11.12 -15.42 -0.04
C ALA A 74 12.32 -15.46 -1.01
N PRO A 75 12.22 -15.99 -2.23
CA PRO A 75 13.31 -15.93 -3.18
C PRO A 75 13.68 -14.51 -3.65
N VAL A 76 12.69 -13.61 -3.77
CA VAL A 76 12.92 -12.19 -4.11
C VAL A 76 13.55 -11.45 -2.93
N PHE A 77 13.18 -11.81 -1.70
CA PHE A 77 13.68 -11.21 -0.46
C PHE A 77 14.28 -12.26 0.49
N PRO A 78 15.42 -12.89 0.14
CA PRO A 78 15.98 -14.02 0.90
C PRO A 78 16.44 -13.65 2.32
N HIS A 79 16.65 -12.36 2.59
CA HIS A 79 17.02 -11.84 3.90
C HIS A 79 15.83 -11.27 4.71
N ALA A 80 14.61 -11.40 4.19
CA ALA A 80 13.43 -10.98 4.93
C ALA A 80 13.21 -11.93 6.13
N ASN A 81 13.02 -11.35 7.33
CA ASN A 81 12.80 -12.16 8.52
C ASN A 81 11.46 -12.92 8.42
N PRO A 82 11.47 -14.27 8.33
CA PRO A 82 10.25 -15.05 8.20
C PRO A 82 9.34 -14.94 9.43
N GLU A 83 9.87 -14.65 10.63
CA GLU A 83 9.06 -14.42 11.83
C GLU A 83 8.15 -13.18 11.71
N PHE A 84 8.44 -12.28 10.78
CA PHE A 84 7.60 -11.10 10.50
C PHE A 84 6.86 -11.23 9.17
N TRP A 85 7.53 -11.74 8.12
CA TRP A 85 7.02 -11.73 6.75
C TRP A 85 6.22 -12.97 6.35
N ASN A 86 6.42 -14.12 7.02
CA ASN A 86 5.69 -15.34 6.71
C ASN A 86 4.42 -15.46 7.56
N PRO A 87 3.21 -15.28 7.00
CA PRO A 87 1.96 -15.36 7.76
C PRO A 87 1.74 -16.68 8.48
N ALA A 88 2.28 -17.81 7.96
CA ALA A 88 2.17 -19.12 8.59
C ALA A 88 2.91 -19.18 9.95
N VAL A 89 3.90 -18.31 10.16
CA VAL A 89 4.69 -18.25 11.40
C VAL A 89 4.32 -16.99 12.20
N SER A 90 4.21 -15.84 11.54
CA SER A 90 4.07 -14.53 12.18
C SER A 90 2.72 -14.26 12.84
N TRP A 91 1.68 -15.03 12.52
CA TRP A 91 0.32 -14.82 13.04
C TRP A 91 0.22 -14.88 14.58
N VAL A 92 1.17 -15.59 15.24
CA VAL A 92 1.22 -15.70 16.70
C VAL A 92 1.88 -14.49 17.39
N ASN A 93 2.58 -13.62 16.65
CA ASN A 93 3.36 -12.50 17.21
C ASN A 93 2.51 -11.47 17.96
N LYS A 94 1.21 -11.45 17.74
CA LYS A 94 0.23 -10.61 18.44
C LYS A 94 -0.07 -11.09 19.85
N TYR A 95 0.35 -12.31 20.22
CA TYR A 95 0.10 -12.91 21.53
C TYR A 95 1.37 -12.88 22.39
N LYS A 96 1.16 -12.89 23.71
CA LYS A 96 2.24 -12.94 24.69
C LYS A 96 3.03 -14.23 24.53
N ASP A 97 4.36 -14.12 24.48
CA ASP A 97 5.30 -15.24 24.29
C ASP A 97 4.96 -16.12 23.08
N ASN A 98 4.34 -15.49 22.04
CA ASN A 98 3.84 -16.15 20.83
C ASN A 98 2.84 -17.29 21.10
N ASN A 99 2.13 -17.24 22.22
CA ASN A 99 1.16 -18.25 22.64
C ASN A 99 -0.26 -17.64 22.71
N PRO A 100 -1.20 -18.08 21.83
CA PRO A 100 -2.57 -17.56 21.82
C PRO A 100 -3.32 -17.71 23.17
N ASN A 101 -2.95 -18.69 23.98
CA ASN A 101 -3.60 -18.93 25.27
C ASN A 101 -3.20 -17.92 26.36
N LEU A 102 -2.12 -17.15 26.16
CA LEU A 102 -1.62 -16.16 27.10
C LEU A 102 -2.19 -14.75 26.89
N GLY A 103 -3.10 -14.61 25.90
CA GLY A 103 -3.72 -13.33 25.57
C GLY A 103 -2.81 -12.38 24.77
N PRO A 104 -3.21 -11.09 24.64
CA PRO A 104 -2.51 -10.10 23.82
C PRO A 104 -1.08 -9.83 24.34
N LYS A 105 -0.13 -9.61 23.42
CA LYS A 105 1.25 -9.25 23.75
C LYS A 105 1.35 -7.87 24.43
N TYR A 106 0.51 -6.94 23.98
CA TYR A 106 0.32 -5.61 24.54
C TYR A 106 -1.07 -5.09 24.18
N ILE A 107 -1.47 -3.98 24.78
CA ILE A 107 -2.80 -3.39 24.55
C ILE A 107 -2.97 -3.10 23.07
N GLY A 108 -3.99 -3.70 22.45
CA GLY A 108 -4.32 -3.51 21.03
C GLY A 108 -3.59 -4.43 20.05
N SER A 109 -2.63 -5.27 20.47
CA SER A 109 -1.87 -6.15 19.57
C SER A 109 -2.76 -7.16 18.81
N THR A 110 -3.89 -7.54 19.35
CA THR A 110 -4.87 -8.45 18.71
C THR A 110 -6.02 -7.69 18.01
N THR A 111 -6.02 -6.36 18.05
CA THR A 111 -7.08 -5.51 17.51
C THR A 111 -6.51 -4.41 16.61
N PHE A 112 -6.57 -3.14 17.02
CA PHE A 112 -6.21 -1.99 16.16
C PHE A 112 -4.70 -1.80 15.94
N LEU A 113 -3.82 -2.40 16.78
CA LEU A 113 -2.36 -2.37 16.60
C LEU A 113 -1.80 -3.68 16.01
N THR A 114 -2.62 -4.60 15.53
CA THR A 114 -2.16 -5.86 14.94
C THR A 114 -1.19 -5.63 13.77
N PHE A 115 -1.31 -4.51 13.05
CA PHE A 115 -0.43 -4.14 11.96
C PHE A 115 1.05 -3.96 12.36
N THR A 116 1.34 -3.84 13.65
CA THR A 116 2.72 -3.75 14.17
C THR A 116 3.33 -5.12 14.46
N THR A 117 2.57 -6.20 14.39
CA THR A 117 3.00 -7.53 14.80
C THR A 117 3.51 -8.40 13.65
N ASP A 118 3.02 -8.19 12.45
CA ASP A 118 3.40 -8.96 11.27
C ASP A 118 3.15 -8.19 9.97
N ALA A 119 3.82 -8.64 8.90
CA ALA A 119 3.78 -7.98 7.60
C ALA A 119 2.42 -8.07 6.93
N TYR A 120 1.68 -9.17 7.10
CA TYR A 120 0.35 -9.33 6.51
C TYR A 120 -0.61 -8.23 6.98
N HIS A 121 -0.69 -8.02 8.30
CA HIS A 121 -1.54 -6.97 8.86
C HIS A 121 -1.01 -5.56 8.55
N ALA A 122 0.31 -5.37 8.52
CA ALA A 122 0.92 -4.10 8.13
C ALA A 122 0.55 -3.70 6.69
N LEU A 123 0.73 -4.61 5.73
CA LEU A 123 0.39 -4.39 4.32
C LEU A 123 -1.11 -4.15 4.13
N ARG A 124 -1.96 -4.93 4.80
CA ARG A 124 -3.41 -4.77 4.75
C ARG A 124 -3.88 -3.43 5.33
N THR A 125 -3.26 -2.98 6.42
CA THR A 125 -3.53 -1.66 6.98
C THR A 125 -3.05 -0.55 6.05
N GLY A 126 -1.84 -0.67 5.50
CA GLY A 126 -1.31 0.26 4.50
C GLY A 126 -2.21 0.37 3.27
N ARG A 127 -2.71 -0.75 2.75
CA ARG A 127 -3.69 -0.80 1.67
C ARG A 127 -4.96 0.00 2.02
N ASN A 128 -5.55 -0.28 3.18
CA ASN A 128 -6.77 0.42 3.61
C ASN A 128 -6.53 1.93 3.78
N CYS A 129 -5.36 2.34 4.27
CA CYS A 129 -4.98 3.76 4.36
C CYS A 129 -4.85 4.40 2.96
N THR A 130 -4.23 3.70 2.01
CA THR A 130 -4.10 4.22 0.63
C THR A 130 -5.45 4.27 -0.09
N ASP A 131 -6.36 3.33 0.15
CA ASP A 131 -7.74 3.38 -0.35
C ASP A 131 -8.49 4.60 0.21
N ALA A 132 -8.37 4.86 1.52
CA ALA A 132 -8.96 6.04 2.15
C ALA A 132 -8.37 7.36 1.60
N LEU A 133 -7.05 7.41 1.39
CA LEU A 133 -6.39 8.56 0.75
C LEU A 133 -6.86 8.77 -0.69
N THR A 134 -7.03 7.69 -1.45
CA THR A 134 -7.57 7.78 -2.82
C THR A 134 -8.95 8.42 -2.82
N LEU A 135 -9.83 7.98 -1.92
CA LEU A 135 -11.17 8.54 -1.77
C LEU A 135 -11.10 10.02 -1.38
N ALA A 136 -10.24 10.38 -0.43
CA ALA A 136 -10.05 11.77 0.00
C ALA A 136 -9.56 12.67 -1.15
N PHE A 137 -8.57 12.23 -1.93
CA PHE A 137 -8.08 12.95 -3.11
C PHE A 137 -9.15 13.06 -4.19
N TYR A 138 -9.90 12.00 -4.44
CA TYR A 138 -10.99 12.01 -5.43
C TYR A 138 -12.11 12.99 -5.02
N ILE A 139 -12.52 12.97 -3.75
CA ILE A 139 -13.55 13.89 -3.23
C ILE A 139 -13.05 15.33 -3.30
N ASN A 140 -11.81 15.60 -2.86
CA ASN A 140 -11.24 16.95 -2.91
C ASN A 140 -11.16 17.49 -4.34
N ASN A 141 -10.71 16.67 -5.29
CA ASN A 141 -10.67 17.06 -6.70
C ASN A 141 -12.08 17.26 -7.28
N SER A 142 -13.03 16.40 -6.93
CA SER A 142 -14.43 16.53 -7.33
C SER A 142 -15.08 17.78 -6.73
N TYR A 143 -14.77 18.10 -5.47
CA TYR A 143 -15.28 19.31 -4.81
C TYR A 143 -14.79 20.60 -5.50
N ARG A 144 -13.50 20.67 -5.84
CA ARG A 144 -12.92 21.78 -6.60
C ARG A 144 -13.56 21.94 -7.99
N GLN A 145 -13.94 20.82 -8.64
CA GLN A 145 -14.60 20.86 -9.95
C GLN A 145 -16.11 21.13 -9.86
N ARG A 146 -16.77 20.80 -8.74
CA ARG A 146 -18.22 21.01 -8.53
C ARG A 146 -18.64 22.47 -8.49
N GLN A 147 -17.72 23.36 -8.26
CA GLN A 147 -18.02 24.81 -8.43
C GLN A 147 -18.31 25.15 -9.89
N LEU A 148 -18.05 24.23 -10.83
CA LEU A 148 -18.23 24.42 -12.27
C LEU A 148 -19.35 23.56 -12.88
N GLU A 149 -19.58 22.33 -12.40
CA GLU A 149 -20.61 21.40 -12.94
C GLU A 149 -21.07 20.35 -11.92
N LYS A 150 -22.38 20.01 -11.94
CA LYS A 150 -22.91 18.88 -11.15
C LYS A 150 -22.37 17.55 -11.68
N PRO A 151 -21.81 16.65 -10.83
CA PRO A 151 -21.28 15.38 -11.28
C PRO A 151 -22.40 14.46 -11.82
N LYS A 152 -22.27 14.01 -13.05
CA LYS A 152 -23.18 13.03 -13.66
C LYS A 152 -22.78 11.63 -13.16
N PHE A 153 -23.74 10.80 -12.78
CA PHE A 153 -23.51 9.42 -12.30
C PHE A 153 -22.60 8.61 -13.24
N LYS A 154 -22.84 8.71 -14.56
CA LYS A 154 -22.00 8.04 -15.58
C LYS A 154 -20.51 8.41 -15.47
N LYS A 155 -20.19 9.67 -15.13
CA LYS A 155 -18.81 10.12 -14.96
C LYS A 155 -18.17 9.53 -13.70
N ILE A 156 -18.93 9.49 -12.60
CA ILE A 156 -18.45 8.85 -11.34
C ILE A 156 -18.16 7.36 -11.57
N LEU A 157 -19.06 6.66 -12.28
CA LEU A 157 -18.89 5.24 -12.59
C LEU A 157 -17.64 5.01 -13.46
N LEU A 158 -17.44 5.83 -14.50
CA LEU A 158 -16.24 5.74 -15.34
C LEU A 158 -14.96 6.00 -14.53
N ASP A 159 -14.96 7.02 -13.68
CA ASP A 159 -13.82 7.34 -12.82
C ASP A 159 -13.51 6.18 -11.86
N ALA A 160 -14.54 5.52 -11.30
CA ALA A 160 -14.39 4.34 -10.45
C ALA A 160 -13.79 3.13 -11.21
N LEU A 161 -14.22 2.90 -12.45
CA LEU A 161 -13.67 1.85 -13.31
C LEU A 161 -12.19 2.10 -13.65
N ILE A 162 -11.82 3.35 -13.94
CA ILE A 162 -10.43 3.73 -14.19
C ILE A 162 -9.56 3.47 -12.94
N LEU A 163 -10.01 3.87 -11.76
CA LEU A 163 -9.30 3.63 -10.50
C LEU A 163 -9.18 2.13 -10.20
N ALA A 164 -10.23 1.34 -10.43
CA ALA A 164 -10.19 -0.10 -10.29
C ALA A 164 -9.17 -0.75 -11.25
N ALA A 165 -9.10 -0.29 -12.50
CA ALA A 165 -8.10 -0.76 -13.46
C ALA A 165 -6.67 -0.41 -13.01
N ILE A 166 -6.43 0.81 -12.53
CA ILE A 166 -5.13 1.24 -11.99
C ILE A 166 -4.72 0.37 -10.80
N ARG A 167 -5.66 0.09 -9.87
CA ARG A 167 -5.41 -0.81 -8.74
C ARG A 167 -5.03 -2.21 -9.19
N ASN A 168 -5.75 -2.75 -10.18
CA ASN A 168 -5.46 -4.07 -10.71
C ASN A 168 -4.09 -4.14 -11.40
N ILE A 169 -3.66 -3.09 -12.10
CA ILE A 169 -2.30 -2.99 -12.65
C ILE A 169 -1.27 -3.04 -11.51
N GLY A 170 -1.47 -2.29 -10.42
CA GLY A 170 -0.60 -2.34 -9.24
C GLY A 170 -0.55 -3.75 -8.62
N PHE A 171 -1.70 -4.40 -8.45
CA PHE A 171 -1.81 -5.76 -7.96
C PHE A 171 -1.03 -6.76 -8.83
N CYS A 172 -1.27 -6.75 -10.14
CA CYS A 172 -0.58 -7.63 -11.08
C CYS A 172 0.93 -7.38 -11.11
N THR A 173 1.38 -6.15 -10.89
CA THR A 173 2.81 -5.82 -10.85
C THR A 173 3.52 -6.58 -9.72
N THR A 174 2.96 -6.63 -8.53
CA THR A 174 3.58 -7.38 -7.42
C THR A 174 3.24 -8.86 -7.48
N TYR A 175 1.97 -9.22 -7.59
CA TYR A 175 1.52 -10.61 -7.52
C TYR A 175 1.99 -11.46 -8.70
N SER A 176 1.83 -10.94 -9.93
CA SER A 176 2.06 -11.74 -11.15
C SER A 176 3.42 -11.52 -11.81
N LEU A 177 4.08 -10.37 -11.59
CA LEU A 177 5.36 -10.07 -12.21
C LEU A 177 6.53 -10.21 -11.23
N ILE A 178 6.44 -9.60 -10.04
CA ILE A 178 7.56 -9.60 -9.07
C ILE A 178 7.62 -10.91 -8.30
N PHE A 179 6.49 -11.38 -7.76
CA PHE A 179 6.42 -12.56 -6.87
C PHE A 179 5.86 -13.80 -7.57
N ARG A 180 6.01 -13.88 -8.88
CA ARG A 180 5.55 -15.04 -9.65
C ARG A 180 6.31 -16.31 -9.25
N GLU A 181 5.57 -17.41 -9.01
CA GLU A 181 6.18 -18.74 -8.84
C GLU A 181 7.03 -19.12 -10.06
N GLY A 182 8.24 -19.60 -9.82
CA GLY A 182 9.11 -20.13 -10.86
C GLY A 182 9.99 -19.11 -11.62
N ASN A 183 10.01 -17.84 -11.26
CA ASN A 183 10.92 -16.84 -11.86
C ASN A 183 12.33 -16.85 -11.24
N HIS A 184 12.68 -17.88 -10.50
CA HIS A 184 13.99 -18.00 -9.83
C HIS A 184 14.86 -18.99 -10.60
N ILE A 185 15.50 -18.46 -11.65
CA ILE A 185 16.65 -19.13 -12.30
C ILE A 185 17.94 -18.60 -11.67
#